data_eafcb584508448f2ec6ae574d64cc9b3
#
_entry.id   eafcb584508448f2ec6ae574d64cc9b3
#
_cell.length_a   1.000
_cell.length_b   1.000
_cell.length_c   1.000
_cell.angle_alpha   90.00
_cell.angle_beta   90.00
_cell.angle_gamma   90.00
#
_symmetry.space_group_name_H-M   'P 1'
#
loop_
_entity.id
_entity.type
_entity.pdbx_description
1 polymer ?
#
loop_
_entity_poly.entity_id
_entity_poly.type
_entity_poly.pdbx_seq_one_letter_code
_entity_poly.pdbx_strand_id
1 'polypeptide(L)'
;MKNNYTDLEHLELVAQRLAEAGRDITADYADWINVTFACASLGEQAREAYHTICSLYSGYKREECDEKFTNCLKAGNGSVTLGTLMKMVQDAGIDTSLPRGRRQKSAKKKKEEQENRIQAMREALTAQAQWRFNVWRQRPEVCEQGQPWRPVQDRDLDTYYCRLKEQGLNVSSQDVKSLIYSRDFCQDYDAFKEWLNSLKPWNPDTDPDYLCDFYIGHLEFGDPENEPFYDQMLKKWHVGMVALMLGRISENPQMPIFKGLQHIGKTYFVRHILPPELRDYRLEVGPSERIDKDFIISLSETPLILFDEISFGSKQKSVAFKYIVTSSRSNVRDSYARFRELRERRASLIATTNEDNFIRNTEGTRRYLVIDLKGTVDLENFPLPYEGAYAQALYLLDHGFIPQPTHEESQLITSHNRRFEEPNDCEEAILTFLRQPDGIGSSETMSAGDIIHELNYRGFRGREYNANNIGKTMKKLGFESKKIRGQNKYLVTKVDFAQHNLDNKEDARQFVPEIF
;
A
#
# COMPACT_ATOMS: atom_id res chain seq x y z
N MET A 1 30.10 -21.90 -10.45
CA MET A 1 30.02 -23.11 -9.61
C MET A 1 31.42 -23.42 -9.14
N LYS A 2 31.75 -23.22 -7.86
CA LYS A 2 33.12 -23.48 -7.34
C LYS A 2 33.28 -24.99 -7.12
N ASN A 3 34.32 -25.58 -7.70
CA ASN A 3 34.72 -26.96 -7.42
C ASN A 3 35.22 -27.08 -5.96
N ASN A 4 34.84 -28.14 -5.29
CA ASN A 4 35.23 -28.40 -3.89
C ASN A 4 36.65 -28.99 -3.73
N TYR A 5 37.44 -29.05 -4.80
CA TYR A 5 38.87 -29.37 -4.75
C TYR A 5 39.63 -28.09 -4.53
N THR A 6 40.61 -28.11 -3.65
CA THR A 6 41.60 -27.04 -3.54
C THR A 6 42.50 -27.04 -4.79
N ASP A 7 43.11 -25.92 -5.08
CA ASP A 7 44.06 -25.82 -6.19
C ASP A 7 45.24 -26.80 -6.01
N LEU A 8 45.62 -27.12 -4.77
CA LEU A 8 46.64 -28.10 -4.45
C LEU A 8 46.15 -29.53 -4.80
N GLU A 9 44.94 -29.94 -4.36
CA GLU A 9 44.38 -31.25 -4.69
C GLU A 9 44.21 -31.44 -6.20
N HIS A 10 43.94 -30.36 -6.93
CA HIS A 10 43.87 -30.36 -8.38
C HIS A 10 45.24 -30.56 -9.02
N LEU A 11 46.28 -29.87 -8.51
CA LEU A 11 47.67 -30.04 -8.92
C LEU A 11 48.16 -31.47 -8.68
N GLU A 12 47.93 -32.05 -7.49
CA GLU A 12 48.33 -33.40 -7.13
C GLU A 12 47.72 -34.45 -8.08
N LEU A 13 46.41 -34.32 -8.35
CA LEU A 13 45.70 -35.20 -9.27
C LEU A 13 46.28 -35.16 -10.67
N VAL A 14 46.63 -33.95 -11.16
CA VAL A 14 47.16 -33.78 -12.51
C VAL A 14 48.62 -34.27 -12.57
N ALA A 15 49.44 -34.04 -11.53
CA ALA A 15 50.77 -34.60 -11.44
C ALA A 15 50.77 -36.12 -11.47
N GLN A 16 49.86 -36.78 -10.77
CA GLN A 16 49.67 -38.21 -10.78
C GLN A 16 49.30 -38.74 -12.21
N ARG A 17 48.36 -38.06 -12.89
CA ARG A 17 47.97 -38.44 -14.27
C ARG A 17 49.10 -38.28 -15.29
N LEU A 18 49.92 -37.24 -15.15
CA LEU A 18 51.14 -37.08 -15.96
C LEU A 18 52.10 -38.24 -15.73
N ALA A 19 52.32 -38.60 -14.46
CA ALA A 19 53.19 -39.71 -14.06
C ALA A 19 52.67 -41.06 -14.62
N GLU A 20 51.39 -41.35 -14.46
CA GLU A 20 50.75 -42.56 -15.00
C GLU A 20 50.83 -42.65 -16.52
N ALA A 21 50.75 -41.52 -17.24
CA ALA A 21 50.85 -41.42 -18.68
C ALA A 21 52.31 -41.37 -19.19
N GLY A 22 53.28 -41.18 -18.32
CA GLY A 22 54.68 -41.03 -18.67
C GLY A 22 54.97 -39.82 -19.58
N ARG A 23 54.15 -38.73 -19.44
CA ARG A 23 54.23 -37.53 -20.29
C ARG A 23 55.02 -36.44 -19.63
N ASP A 24 56.20 -36.12 -20.20
CA ASP A 24 57.00 -35.01 -19.80
C ASP A 24 56.49 -33.69 -20.43
N ILE A 25 56.35 -32.67 -19.63
CA ILE A 25 55.97 -31.30 -20.01
C ILE A 25 57.03 -30.24 -19.59
N THR A 26 58.23 -30.74 -19.25
CA THR A 26 59.33 -29.93 -18.70
C THR A 26 60.61 -30.05 -19.50
N ALA A 27 60.55 -30.68 -20.67
CA ALA A 27 61.72 -30.92 -21.53
C ALA A 27 62.37 -29.62 -22.06
N ASP A 28 61.56 -28.60 -22.34
CA ASP A 28 62.01 -27.25 -22.69
C ASP A 28 62.25 -26.40 -21.46
N TYR A 29 63.30 -25.59 -21.47
CA TYR A 29 63.63 -24.72 -20.31
C TYR A 29 62.57 -23.69 -19.99
N ALA A 30 61.92 -23.13 -21.01
CA ALA A 30 60.82 -22.17 -20.79
C ALA A 30 59.59 -22.84 -20.19
N ASP A 31 59.26 -24.07 -20.62
CA ASP A 31 58.16 -24.87 -20.07
C ASP A 31 58.45 -25.27 -18.62
N TRP A 32 59.67 -25.73 -18.33
CA TRP A 32 60.07 -26.05 -16.97
C TRP A 32 59.97 -24.85 -16.03
N ILE A 33 60.36 -23.63 -16.47
CA ILE A 33 60.20 -22.39 -15.71
C ILE A 33 58.73 -22.10 -15.45
N ASN A 34 57.85 -22.23 -16.46
CA ASN A 34 56.43 -22.00 -16.33
C ASN A 34 55.76 -23.00 -15.33
N VAL A 35 56.13 -24.27 -15.42
CA VAL A 35 55.68 -25.30 -14.45
C VAL A 35 56.16 -24.94 -13.04
N THR A 36 57.41 -24.52 -12.89
CA THR A 36 57.98 -24.14 -11.59
C THR A 36 57.19 -22.96 -10.97
N PHE A 37 56.96 -21.87 -11.72
CA PHE A 37 56.21 -20.72 -11.23
C PHE A 37 54.75 -21.08 -10.92
N ALA A 38 54.11 -21.87 -11.78
CA ALA A 38 52.73 -22.31 -11.56
C ALA A 38 52.58 -23.11 -10.26
N CYS A 39 53.47 -24.03 -9.99
CA CYS A 39 53.50 -24.81 -8.75
C CYS A 39 53.86 -23.94 -7.54
N ALA A 40 54.90 -23.10 -7.66
CA ALA A 40 55.35 -22.19 -6.59
C ALA A 40 54.26 -21.17 -6.21
N SER A 41 53.37 -20.79 -7.12
CA SER A 41 52.22 -19.91 -6.83
C SER A 41 51.26 -20.47 -5.80
N LEU A 42 51.24 -21.79 -5.59
CA LEU A 42 50.44 -22.49 -4.57
C LEU A 42 51.18 -22.65 -3.22
N GLY A 43 52.41 -22.21 -3.14
CA GLY A 43 53.23 -22.24 -1.92
C GLY A 43 54.03 -23.54 -1.76
N GLU A 44 54.70 -23.66 -0.62
CA GLU A 44 55.60 -24.76 -0.28
C GLU A 44 54.96 -26.15 -0.38
N GLN A 45 53.69 -26.26 -0.07
CA GLN A 45 52.90 -27.48 -0.10
C GLN A 45 52.81 -28.12 -1.50
N ALA A 46 53.07 -27.39 -2.57
CA ALA A 46 53.07 -27.88 -3.95
C ALA A 46 54.39 -28.51 -4.41
N ARG A 47 55.45 -28.49 -3.57
CA ARG A 47 56.78 -28.94 -3.91
C ARG A 47 56.85 -30.40 -4.33
N GLU A 48 56.19 -31.32 -3.62
CA GLU A 48 56.20 -32.72 -3.96
C GLU A 48 55.48 -33.03 -5.30
N ALA A 49 54.33 -32.33 -5.54
CA ALA A 49 53.63 -32.45 -6.82
C ALA A 49 54.49 -31.88 -7.97
N TYR A 50 55.22 -30.79 -7.75
CA TYR A 50 56.17 -30.28 -8.71
C TYR A 50 57.31 -31.27 -9.02
N HIS A 51 57.91 -31.91 -8.01
CA HIS A 51 58.91 -32.95 -8.23
C HIS A 51 58.34 -34.15 -9.00
N THR A 52 57.11 -34.54 -8.73
CA THR A 52 56.44 -35.60 -9.50
C THR A 52 56.36 -35.26 -10.97
N ILE A 53 56.01 -34.03 -11.34
CA ILE A 53 55.96 -33.55 -12.73
C ILE A 53 57.35 -33.51 -13.35
N CYS A 54 58.33 -32.91 -12.69
CA CYS A 54 59.71 -32.74 -13.21
C CYS A 54 60.46 -34.08 -13.33
N SER A 55 60.14 -35.07 -12.49
CA SER A 55 60.76 -36.40 -12.53
C SER A 55 60.51 -37.15 -13.84
N LEU A 56 59.58 -36.73 -14.66
CA LEU A 56 59.28 -37.31 -15.97
C LEU A 56 60.29 -36.92 -17.04
N TYR A 57 61.06 -35.86 -16.80
CA TYR A 57 62.17 -35.47 -17.65
C TYR A 57 63.38 -36.36 -17.42
N SER A 58 63.99 -36.88 -18.50
CA SER A 58 65.12 -37.80 -18.41
C SER A 58 66.36 -37.21 -17.76
N GLY A 59 66.52 -35.87 -17.77
CA GLY A 59 67.62 -35.14 -17.14
C GLY A 59 67.31 -34.60 -15.73
N TYR A 60 66.23 -35.07 -15.09
CA TYR A 60 65.79 -34.61 -13.79
C TYR A 60 66.88 -34.76 -12.71
N LYS A 61 67.10 -33.66 -11.96
CA LYS A 61 67.96 -33.61 -10.76
C LYS A 61 67.17 -32.93 -9.64
N ARG A 62 66.94 -33.64 -8.54
CA ARG A 62 66.12 -33.13 -7.43
C ARG A 62 66.69 -31.83 -6.85
N GLU A 63 67.99 -31.78 -6.61
CA GLU A 63 68.66 -30.62 -6.02
C GLU A 63 68.49 -29.36 -6.87
N GLU A 64 68.63 -29.46 -8.18
CA GLU A 64 68.47 -28.36 -9.12
C GLU A 64 67.02 -27.87 -9.19
N CYS A 65 66.07 -28.77 -9.14
CA CYS A 65 64.65 -28.46 -9.09
C CYS A 65 64.26 -27.82 -7.74
N ASP A 66 64.80 -28.30 -6.62
CA ASP A 66 64.57 -27.71 -5.30
C ASP A 66 65.08 -26.27 -5.20
N GLU A 67 66.28 -26.02 -5.69
CA GLU A 67 66.85 -24.67 -5.74
C GLU A 67 65.98 -23.76 -6.61
N LYS A 68 65.57 -24.22 -7.77
CA LYS A 68 64.75 -23.46 -8.70
C LYS A 68 63.37 -23.14 -8.13
N PHE A 69 62.69 -24.15 -7.53
CA PHE A 69 61.42 -23.95 -6.89
C PHE A 69 61.50 -22.92 -5.77
N THR A 70 62.52 -23.01 -4.91
CA THR A 70 62.76 -22.06 -3.82
C THR A 70 62.97 -20.64 -4.32
N ASN A 71 63.71 -20.48 -5.43
CA ASN A 71 63.94 -19.20 -6.05
C ASN A 71 62.65 -18.61 -6.65
N CYS A 72 61.80 -19.43 -7.33
CA CYS A 72 60.53 -19.01 -7.86
C CYS A 72 59.52 -18.68 -6.78
N LEU A 73 59.51 -19.41 -5.65
CA LEU A 73 58.67 -19.13 -4.49
C LEU A 73 58.97 -17.76 -3.87
N LYS A 74 60.28 -17.38 -3.81
CA LYS A 74 60.72 -16.06 -3.32
C LYS A 74 60.46 -14.94 -4.31
N ALA A 75 60.67 -15.18 -5.59
CA ALA A 75 60.56 -14.17 -6.64
C ALA A 75 59.15 -13.73 -6.94
N GLY A 76 58.16 -14.62 -6.79
CA GLY A 76 56.75 -14.41 -7.11
C GLY A 76 56.55 -13.92 -8.57
N ASN A 77 55.94 -14.70 -9.43
CA ASN A 77 55.58 -14.26 -10.77
C ASN A 77 54.06 -14.36 -10.96
N GLY A 78 53.36 -13.27 -10.70
CA GLY A 78 51.88 -13.23 -10.75
C GLY A 78 51.24 -13.46 -12.13
N SER A 79 52.04 -13.59 -13.19
CA SER A 79 51.56 -13.84 -14.56
C SER A 79 51.40 -15.36 -14.88
N VAL A 80 52.13 -16.23 -14.16
CA VAL A 80 52.07 -17.70 -14.35
C VAL A 80 51.31 -18.32 -13.19
N THR A 81 50.18 -18.93 -13.49
CA THR A 81 49.24 -19.48 -12.51
C THR A 81 49.00 -20.98 -12.76
N LEU A 82 48.26 -21.64 -11.84
CA LEU A 82 47.78 -23.01 -12.01
C LEU A 82 47.04 -23.20 -13.36
N GLY A 83 46.33 -22.17 -13.83
CA GLY A 83 45.66 -22.19 -15.13
C GLY A 83 46.61 -22.37 -16.32
N THR A 84 47.82 -21.78 -16.23
CA THR A 84 48.89 -21.97 -17.24
C THR A 84 49.36 -23.43 -17.28
N LEU A 85 49.59 -24.03 -16.12
CA LEU A 85 49.96 -25.44 -16.00
C LEU A 85 48.85 -26.35 -16.56
N MET A 86 47.59 -26.13 -16.19
CA MET A 86 46.47 -26.92 -16.69
C MET A 86 46.36 -26.90 -18.21
N LYS A 87 46.68 -25.76 -18.85
CA LYS A 87 46.70 -25.66 -20.30
C LYS A 87 47.84 -26.48 -20.89
N MET A 88 49.04 -26.41 -20.34
CA MET A 88 50.20 -27.23 -20.79
C MET A 88 49.90 -28.73 -20.68
N VAL A 89 49.23 -29.16 -19.60
CA VAL A 89 48.80 -30.54 -19.37
C VAL A 89 47.77 -30.97 -20.39
N GLN A 90 46.80 -30.11 -20.71
CA GLN A 90 45.80 -30.38 -21.75
C GLN A 90 46.43 -30.47 -23.14
N ASP A 91 47.38 -29.58 -23.46
CA ASP A 91 48.11 -29.59 -24.72
C ASP A 91 48.95 -30.89 -24.86
N ALA A 92 49.43 -31.44 -23.74
CA ALA A 92 50.07 -32.78 -23.69
C ALA A 92 49.07 -33.98 -23.80
N GLY A 93 47.76 -33.70 -23.93
CA GLY A 93 46.73 -34.70 -24.11
C GLY A 93 46.23 -35.39 -22.82
N ILE A 94 46.52 -34.81 -21.66
CA ILE A 94 46.10 -35.34 -20.36
C ILE A 94 44.82 -34.64 -19.88
N ASP A 95 43.84 -35.43 -19.40
CA ASP A 95 42.60 -34.94 -18.84
C ASP A 95 42.85 -34.20 -17.52
N THR A 96 42.52 -32.95 -17.46
CA THR A 96 42.61 -32.08 -16.25
C THR A 96 41.27 -32.03 -15.47
N SER A 97 40.22 -32.76 -15.90
CA SER A 97 38.93 -32.73 -15.25
C SER A 97 38.94 -33.39 -13.87
N LEU A 98 38.22 -32.79 -12.93
CA LEU A 98 38.06 -33.34 -11.58
C LEU A 98 37.03 -34.46 -11.50
N PRO A 99 37.25 -35.50 -10.68
CA PRO A 99 36.30 -36.62 -10.53
C PRO A 99 34.93 -36.18 -10.02
N ARG A 100 33.84 -36.60 -10.71
CA ARG A 100 32.45 -36.21 -10.39
C ARG A 100 31.91 -36.73 -9.04
N GLY A 101 32.48 -37.82 -8.50
CA GLY A 101 31.94 -38.53 -7.32
C GLY A 101 32.17 -37.80 -5.97
N ARG A 102 33.25 -37.04 -5.81
CA ARG A 102 33.55 -36.31 -4.55
C ARG A 102 32.62 -35.12 -4.33
N ARG A 103 32.04 -34.59 -5.42
CA ARG A 103 31.10 -33.45 -5.44
C ARG A 103 29.76 -33.72 -4.77
N GLN A 104 29.20 -34.93 -4.90
CA GLN A 104 27.90 -35.30 -4.32
C GLN A 104 27.94 -35.50 -2.80
N LYS A 105 28.99 -36.11 -2.27
CA LYS A 105 29.14 -36.34 -0.82
C LYS A 105 29.35 -35.05 -0.03
N SER A 106 30.15 -34.11 -0.55
CA SER A 106 30.39 -32.84 0.14
C SER A 106 29.20 -31.87 0.07
N ALA A 107 28.45 -31.87 -1.07
CA ALA A 107 27.24 -31.07 -1.21
C ALA A 107 26.10 -31.58 -0.30
N LYS A 108 25.94 -32.90 -0.17
CA LYS A 108 24.96 -33.52 0.74
C LYS A 108 25.24 -33.16 2.21
N LYS A 109 26.52 -33.26 2.63
CA LYS A 109 26.91 -32.92 4.00
C LYS A 109 26.68 -31.43 4.32
N LYS A 110 27.04 -30.53 3.39
CA LYS A 110 26.77 -29.10 3.57
C LYS A 110 25.28 -28.76 3.63
N LYS A 111 24.44 -29.47 2.86
CA LYS A 111 23.00 -29.31 2.90
C LYS A 111 22.44 -29.77 4.23
N GLU A 112 22.84 -30.92 4.73
CA GLU A 112 22.44 -31.44 6.05
C GLU A 112 22.88 -30.50 7.19
N GLU A 113 24.10 -29.98 7.15
CA GLU A 113 24.61 -28.99 8.12
C GLU A 113 23.80 -27.69 8.09
N GLN A 114 23.39 -27.22 6.89
CA GLN A 114 22.56 -26.02 6.74
C GLN A 114 21.12 -26.25 7.23
N GLU A 115 20.52 -27.41 6.91
CA GLU A 115 19.19 -27.80 7.40
C GLU A 115 19.18 -27.88 8.93
N ASN A 116 20.17 -28.55 9.54
CA ASN A 116 20.32 -28.63 10.98
C ASN A 116 20.49 -27.26 11.63
N ARG A 117 21.21 -26.34 10.99
CA ARG A 117 21.40 -24.96 11.49
C ARG A 117 20.09 -24.17 11.48
N ILE A 118 19.31 -24.26 10.40
CA ILE A 118 18.01 -23.59 10.29
C ILE A 118 17.04 -24.16 11.35
N GLN A 119 17.03 -25.48 11.52
CA GLN A 119 16.18 -26.13 12.51
C GLN A 119 16.53 -25.71 13.94
N ALA A 120 17.81 -25.69 14.29
CA ALA A 120 18.27 -25.23 15.61
C ALA A 120 17.92 -23.76 15.87
N MET A 121 18.02 -22.89 14.84
CA MET A 121 17.62 -21.50 14.96
C MET A 121 16.09 -21.37 15.16
N ARG A 122 15.30 -22.16 14.45
CA ARG A 122 13.82 -22.22 14.60
C ARG A 122 13.45 -22.61 16.03
N GLU A 123 14.01 -23.68 16.55
CA GLU A 123 13.75 -24.17 17.91
C GLU A 123 14.14 -23.13 18.96
N ALA A 124 15.30 -22.50 18.83
CA ALA A 124 15.77 -21.48 19.74
C ALA A 124 14.91 -20.21 19.75
N LEU A 125 14.39 -19.77 18.58
CA LEU A 125 13.48 -18.63 18.50
C LEU A 125 12.08 -18.97 19.05
N THR A 126 11.58 -20.17 18.78
CA THR A 126 10.28 -20.63 19.29
C THR A 126 10.30 -20.83 20.81
N ALA A 127 11.44 -21.23 21.37
CA ALA A 127 11.61 -21.35 22.82
C ALA A 127 11.60 -19.99 23.55
N GLN A 128 11.95 -18.89 22.86
CA GLN A 128 12.02 -17.55 23.45
C GLN A 128 10.73 -16.77 23.33
N ALA A 129 9.96 -16.98 22.24
CA ALA A 129 8.75 -16.22 21.95
C ALA A 129 7.83 -16.96 20.98
N GLN A 130 6.58 -16.52 20.94
CA GLN A 130 5.63 -16.87 19.88
C GLN A 130 5.74 -15.86 18.74
N TRP A 131 5.49 -16.31 17.51
CA TRP A 131 5.67 -15.53 16.29
C TRP A 131 4.48 -15.69 15.37
N ARG A 132 4.07 -14.58 14.74
CA ARG A 132 3.04 -14.58 13.69
C ARG A 132 3.30 -13.45 12.70
N PHE A 133 2.83 -13.58 11.48
CA PHE A 133 2.91 -12.52 10.46
C PHE A 133 1.58 -11.80 10.35
N ASN A 134 1.53 -10.53 10.74
CA ASN A 134 0.32 -9.73 10.65
C ASN A 134 0.11 -9.26 9.20
N VAL A 135 -0.91 -9.80 8.54
CA VAL A 135 -1.20 -9.55 7.11
C VAL A 135 -1.69 -8.12 6.83
N TRP A 136 -2.16 -7.41 7.86
CA TRP A 136 -2.55 -6.00 7.73
C TRP A 136 -1.37 -5.06 7.90
N ARG A 137 -0.51 -5.32 8.86
CA ARG A 137 0.70 -4.52 9.12
C ARG A 137 1.88 -4.89 8.24
N GLN A 138 1.73 -5.94 7.41
CA GLN A 138 2.77 -6.48 6.52
C GLN A 138 4.11 -6.71 7.23
N ARG A 139 4.05 -7.21 8.48
CA ARG A 139 5.25 -7.47 9.30
C ARG A 139 5.03 -8.57 10.33
N PRO A 140 6.12 -9.23 10.73
CA PRO A 140 6.06 -10.16 11.85
C PRO A 140 5.67 -9.46 13.16
N GLU A 141 4.97 -10.18 14.00
CA GLU A 141 4.69 -9.82 15.40
C GLU A 141 5.30 -10.88 16.32
N VAL A 142 5.69 -10.45 17.50
CA VAL A 142 6.30 -11.27 18.54
C VAL A 142 5.55 -11.12 19.85
N CYS A 143 5.40 -12.25 20.56
CA CYS A 143 4.86 -12.31 21.92
C CYS A 143 5.86 -13.04 22.81
N GLU A 144 6.63 -12.30 23.61
CA GLU A 144 7.48 -12.87 24.64
C GLU A 144 6.63 -13.29 25.86
N GLN A 145 7.10 -14.23 26.64
CA GLN A 145 6.32 -14.77 27.77
C GLN A 145 5.86 -13.66 28.72
N GLY A 146 4.56 -13.58 28.97
CA GLY A 146 3.93 -12.57 29.83
C GLY A 146 3.81 -11.17 29.23
N GLN A 147 4.14 -10.99 27.95
CA GLN A 147 4.00 -9.71 27.23
C GLN A 147 2.89 -9.79 26.18
N PRO A 148 2.26 -8.66 25.83
CA PRO A 148 1.32 -8.60 24.72
C PRO A 148 2.02 -8.77 23.36
N TRP A 149 1.26 -9.16 22.34
CA TRP A 149 1.72 -9.16 20.96
C TRP A 149 2.14 -7.75 20.52
N ARG A 150 3.29 -7.64 19.90
CA ARG A 150 3.79 -6.38 19.34
C ARG A 150 4.50 -6.59 18.00
N PRO A 151 4.49 -5.59 17.12
CA PRO A 151 5.27 -5.66 15.89
C PRO A 151 6.77 -5.82 16.17
N VAL A 152 7.44 -6.63 15.36
CA VAL A 152 8.90 -6.79 15.38
C VAL A 152 9.55 -5.50 14.86
N GLN A 153 10.50 -4.97 15.63
CA GLN A 153 11.32 -3.82 15.27
C GLN A 153 12.71 -4.28 14.78
N ASP A 154 13.43 -3.41 14.06
CA ASP A 154 14.80 -3.73 13.61
C ASP A 154 15.72 -4.08 14.79
N ARG A 155 15.57 -3.39 15.92
CA ARG A 155 16.31 -3.68 17.15
C ARG A 155 16.03 -5.08 17.71
N ASP A 156 14.85 -5.63 17.51
CA ASP A 156 14.52 -6.98 17.94
C ASP A 156 15.33 -8.02 17.15
N LEU A 157 15.48 -7.80 15.84
CA LEU A 157 16.28 -8.69 14.98
C LEU A 157 17.72 -8.80 15.49
N ASP A 158 18.31 -7.67 15.86
CA ASP A 158 19.67 -7.63 16.42
C ASP A 158 19.72 -8.28 17.82
N THR A 159 18.69 -8.09 18.64
CA THR A 159 18.59 -8.72 19.97
C THR A 159 18.53 -10.24 19.84
N TYR A 160 17.66 -10.78 18.98
CA TYR A 160 17.57 -12.22 18.76
C TYR A 160 18.83 -12.79 18.11
N TYR A 161 19.46 -12.05 17.20
CA TYR A 161 20.77 -12.43 16.66
C TYR A 161 21.82 -12.60 17.77
N CYS A 162 21.95 -11.64 18.70
CA CYS A 162 22.89 -11.71 19.81
C CYS A 162 22.59 -12.90 20.74
N ARG A 163 21.32 -13.09 21.12
CA ARG A 163 20.88 -14.23 21.96
C ARG A 163 21.22 -15.59 21.33
N LEU A 164 21.02 -15.73 20.02
CA LEU A 164 21.36 -16.96 19.28
C LEU A 164 22.87 -17.19 19.23
N LYS A 165 23.67 -16.13 19.10
CA LYS A 165 25.14 -16.19 19.17
C LYS A 165 25.62 -16.61 20.54
N GLU A 166 25.05 -16.09 21.63
CA GLU A 166 25.36 -16.46 23.02
C GLU A 166 25.04 -17.94 23.30
N GLN A 167 24.01 -18.49 22.63
CA GLN A 167 23.67 -19.92 22.65
C GLN A 167 24.62 -20.79 21.80
N GLY A 168 25.64 -20.19 21.17
CA GLY A 168 26.64 -20.91 20.37
C GLY A 168 26.20 -21.21 18.92
N LEU A 169 25.06 -20.67 18.45
CA LEU A 169 24.60 -20.88 17.08
C LEU A 169 25.41 -20.04 16.08
N ASN A 170 25.89 -20.68 15.02
CA ASN A 170 26.60 -19.99 13.96
C ASN A 170 25.63 -19.42 12.91
N VAL A 171 25.00 -18.29 13.22
CA VAL A 171 24.01 -17.60 12.39
C VAL A 171 24.46 -16.18 12.05
N SER A 172 23.97 -15.61 10.95
CA SER A 172 24.09 -14.19 10.62
C SER A 172 22.79 -13.45 10.95
N SER A 173 22.85 -12.13 11.12
CA SER A 173 21.65 -11.29 11.27
C SER A 173 20.68 -11.45 10.08
N GLN A 174 21.23 -11.63 8.87
CA GLN A 174 20.41 -11.91 7.69
C GLN A 174 19.71 -13.28 7.75
N ASP A 175 20.32 -14.31 8.32
CA ASP A 175 19.67 -15.62 8.52
C ASP A 175 18.48 -15.48 9.47
N VAL A 176 18.65 -14.75 10.58
CA VAL A 176 17.59 -14.49 11.58
C VAL A 176 16.43 -13.73 10.92
N LYS A 177 16.72 -12.63 10.21
CA LYS A 177 15.72 -11.87 9.48
C LYS A 177 14.99 -12.74 8.45
N SER A 178 15.73 -13.52 7.66
CA SER A 178 15.14 -14.37 6.61
C SER A 178 14.23 -15.45 7.20
N LEU A 179 14.56 -16.02 8.37
CA LEU A 179 13.70 -16.98 9.03
C LEU A 179 12.43 -16.33 9.60
N ILE A 180 12.57 -15.22 10.34
CA ILE A 180 11.43 -14.51 10.95
C ILE A 180 10.44 -14.01 9.88
N TYR A 181 10.91 -13.61 8.69
CA TYR A 181 10.06 -13.18 7.58
C TYR A 181 9.59 -14.33 6.67
N SER A 182 9.98 -15.59 6.97
CA SER A 182 9.53 -16.73 6.16
C SER A 182 8.13 -17.18 6.55
N ARG A 183 7.31 -17.55 5.56
CA ARG A 183 5.97 -18.12 5.78
C ARG A 183 5.99 -19.44 6.52
N ASP A 184 7.10 -20.19 6.42
CA ASP A 184 7.28 -21.46 7.11
C ASP A 184 7.52 -21.30 8.61
N PHE A 185 7.90 -20.11 9.06
CA PHE A 185 8.14 -19.82 10.47
C PHE A 185 7.04 -18.97 11.09
N CYS A 186 6.73 -17.83 10.50
CA CYS A 186 5.64 -16.96 10.93
C CYS A 186 4.40 -17.25 10.10
N GLN A 187 3.40 -17.87 10.72
CA GLN A 187 2.10 -18.11 10.09
C GLN A 187 1.34 -16.79 9.93
N ASP A 188 0.60 -16.69 8.84
CA ASP A 188 -0.24 -15.53 8.57
C ASP A 188 -1.32 -15.37 9.67
N TYR A 189 -1.44 -14.17 10.18
CA TYR A 189 -2.43 -13.75 11.17
C TYR A 189 -3.25 -12.60 10.62
N ASP A 190 -4.55 -12.79 10.48
CA ASP A 190 -5.51 -11.77 10.08
C ASP A 190 -6.37 -11.36 11.30
N ALA A 191 -6.01 -10.22 11.91
CA ALA A 191 -6.66 -9.72 13.12
C ALA A 191 -8.17 -9.54 12.95
N PHE A 192 -8.62 -9.04 11.77
CA PHE A 192 -10.03 -8.81 11.50
C PHE A 192 -10.78 -10.12 11.31
N LYS A 193 -10.21 -11.04 10.54
CA LYS A 193 -10.84 -12.34 10.32
C LYS A 193 -10.96 -13.14 11.61
N GLU A 194 -9.95 -13.12 12.46
CA GLU A 194 -10.02 -13.80 13.77
C GLU A 194 -11.03 -13.15 14.69
N TRP A 195 -11.04 -11.81 14.78
CA TRP A 195 -12.02 -11.09 15.59
C TRP A 195 -13.46 -11.35 15.10
N LEU A 196 -13.71 -11.23 13.80
CA LEU A 196 -15.02 -11.50 13.20
C LEU A 196 -15.50 -12.94 13.44
N ASN A 197 -14.60 -13.91 13.36
CA ASN A 197 -14.91 -15.32 13.63
C ASN A 197 -15.21 -15.61 15.12
N SER A 198 -14.79 -14.74 16.03
CA SER A 198 -15.08 -14.87 17.46
C SER A 198 -16.46 -14.33 17.86
N LEU A 199 -17.13 -13.59 16.96
CA LEU A 199 -18.42 -12.99 17.24
C LEU A 199 -19.53 -14.04 17.33
N LYS A 200 -20.50 -13.79 18.23
CA LYS A 200 -21.75 -14.56 18.25
C LYS A 200 -22.55 -14.26 16.97
N PRO A 201 -23.02 -15.27 16.24
CA PRO A 201 -23.87 -15.04 15.07
C PRO A 201 -25.11 -14.22 15.40
N TRP A 202 -25.41 -13.22 14.56
CA TRP A 202 -26.63 -12.44 14.66
C TRP A 202 -27.82 -13.22 14.11
N ASN A 203 -28.97 -13.11 14.81
CA ASN A 203 -30.22 -13.76 14.43
C ASN A 203 -31.28 -12.71 14.11
N PRO A 204 -31.82 -12.64 12.86
CA PRO A 204 -32.80 -11.64 12.44
C PRO A 204 -34.15 -11.73 13.19
N ASP A 205 -34.48 -12.89 13.77
CA ASP A 205 -35.77 -13.09 14.45
C ASP A 205 -35.73 -12.64 15.91
N THR A 206 -34.57 -12.55 16.54
CA THR A 206 -34.43 -12.30 17.99
C THR A 206 -33.55 -11.10 18.35
N ASP A 207 -32.60 -10.76 17.51
CA ASP A 207 -31.65 -9.70 17.80
C ASP A 207 -32.09 -8.36 17.18
N PRO A 208 -31.78 -7.22 17.79
CA PRO A 208 -32.13 -5.91 17.24
C PRO A 208 -31.34 -5.59 15.96
N ASP A 209 -31.75 -4.55 15.25
CA ASP A 209 -30.98 -3.99 14.12
C ASP A 209 -29.82 -3.15 14.67
N TYR A 210 -28.73 -3.84 15.00
CA TYR A 210 -27.53 -3.21 15.55
C TYR A 210 -26.85 -2.22 14.58
N LEU A 211 -26.99 -2.40 13.25
CA LEU A 211 -26.42 -1.45 12.29
C LEU A 211 -27.21 -0.15 12.27
N CYS A 212 -28.53 -0.21 12.43
CA CYS A 212 -29.35 0.99 12.63
C CYS A 212 -28.96 1.67 13.95
N ASP A 213 -28.92 0.93 15.06
CA ASP A 213 -28.52 1.48 16.37
C ASP A 213 -27.12 2.09 16.34
N PHE A 214 -26.17 1.47 15.65
CA PHE A 214 -24.79 1.96 15.53
C PHE A 214 -24.68 3.39 14.98
N TYR A 215 -25.56 3.77 14.06
CA TYR A 215 -25.54 5.10 13.45
C TYR A 215 -26.70 5.98 13.93
N ILE A 216 -27.93 5.53 13.72
CA ILE A 216 -29.12 6.31 14.01
C ILE A 216 -29.31 6.49 15.52
N GLY A 217 -28.97 5.47 16.32
CA GLY A 217 -29.04 5.54 17.77
C GLY A 217 -27.98 6.47 18.41
N HIS A 218 -26.94 6.85 17.68
CA HIS A 218 -25.79 7.61 18.22
C HIS A 218 -25.53 8.95 17.54
N LEU A 219 -26.21 9.25 16.42
CA LEU A 219 -26.02 10.46 15.63
C LEU A 219 -27.29 11.29 15.58
N GLU A 220 -27.19 12.58 15.79
CA GLU A 220 -28.29 13.53 15.58
C GLU A 220 -28.10 14.26 14.25
N PHE A 221 -29.10 14.16 13.36
CA PHE A 221 -29.03 14.70 12.02
C PHE A 221 -29.58 16.13 11.94
N GLY A 222 -28.93 16.98 11.13
CA GLY A 222 -29.41 18.33 10.85
C GLY A 222 -30.69 18.37 10.00
N ASP A 223 -30.98 17.27 9.31
CA ASP A 223 -32.13 17.05 8.43
C ASP A 223 -32.79 15.69 8.72
N PRO A 224 -33.57 15.60 9.81
CA PRO A 224 -34.17 14.34 10.29
C PRO A 224 -35.05 13.63 9.25
N GLU A 225 -35.58 14.35 8.28
CA GLU A 225 -36.36 13.78 7.17
C GLU A 225 -35.56 12.83 6.28
N ASN A 226 -34.23 12.95 6.28
CA ASN A 226 -33.33 12.08 5.53
C ASN A 226 -32.78 10.91 6.36
N GLU A 227 -33.15 10.76 7.62
CA GLU A 227 -32.70 9.68 8.51
C GLU A 227 -32.88 8.27 7.88
N PRO A 228 -34.04 7.90 7.28
CA PRO A 228 -34.18 6.60 6.63
C PRO A 228 -33.23 6.37 5.46
N PHE A 229 -32.87 7.44 4.74
CA PHE A 229 -31.88 7.39 3.67
C PHE A 229 -30.47 7.20 4.25
N TYR A 230 -30.14 7.88 5.33
CA TYR A 230 -28.86 7.73 6.02
C TYR A 230 -28.70 6.33 6.59
N ASP A 231 -29.72 5.78 7.26
CA ASP A 231 -29.71 4.41 7.78
C ASP A 231 -29.39 3.41 6.66
N GLN A 232 -30.13 3.46 5.58
CA GLN A 232 -29.96 2.55 4.46
C GLN A 232 -28.53 2.65 3.84
N MET A 233 -28.05 3.86 3.63
CA MET A 233 -26.75 4.07 2.96
C MET A 233 -25.57 3.78 3.89
N LEU A 234 -25.64 4.12 5.17
CA LEU A 234 -24.63 3.80 6.16
C LEU A 234 -24.55 2.29 6.43
N LYS A 235 -25.69 1.62 6.48
CA LYS A 235 -25.76 0.15 6.55
C LYS A 235 -25.05 -0.49 5.36
N LYS A 236 -25.33 -0.04 4.13
CA LYS A 236 -24.63 -0.51 2.93
C LYS A 236 -23.13 -0.25 2.99
N TRP A 237 -22.73 0.95 3.41
CA TRP A 237 -21.34 1.29 3.53
C TRP A 237 -20.61 0.43 4.58
N HIS A 238 -21.21 0.20 5.74
CA HIS A 238 -20.63 -0.62 6.81
C HIS A 238 -20.50 -2.09 6.39
N VAL A 239 -21.55 -2.67 5.81
CA VAL A 239 -21.49 -4.02 5.24
C VAL A 239 -20.44 -4.10 4.14
N GLY A 240 -20.34 -3.07 3.29
CA GLY A 240 -19.30 -2.94 2.28
C GLY A 240 -17.89 -2.86 2.87
N MET A 241 -17.72 -2.18 4.00
CA MET A 241 -16.45 -2.13 4.73
C MET A 241 -16.04 -3.53 5.21
N VAL A 242 -16.93 -4.26 5.85
CA VAL A 242 -16.68 -5.65 6.30
C VAL A 242 -16.40 -6.57 5.10
N ALA A 243 -17.17 -6.45 4.02
CA ALA A 243 -16.95 -7.25 2.80
C ALA A 243 -15.58 -7.00 2.16
N LEU A 244 -15.14 -5.74 2.16
CA LEU A 244 -13.83 -5.34 1.62
C LEU A 244 -12.68 -5.86 2.50
N MET A 245 -12.81 -5.78 3.84
CA MET A 245 -11.86 -6.37 4.78
C MET A 245 -11.67 -7.87 4.56
N LEU A 246 -12.76 -8.58 4.26
CA LEU A 246 -12.76 -10.02 3.98
C LEU A 246 -12.33 -10.38 2.56
N GLY A 247 -12.11 -9.39 1.68
CA GLY A 247 -11.78 -9.60 0.27
C GLY A 247 -12.94 -10.19 -0.56
N ARG A 248 -14.20 -10.03 -0.10
CA ARG A 248 -15.40 -10.49 -0.82
C ARG A 248 -15.83 -9.55 -1.94
N ILE A 249 -15.39 -8.28 -1.87
CA ILE A 249 -15.57 -7.25 -2.91
C ILE A 249 -14.23 -6.57 -3.17
N SER A 250 -14.10 -5.92 -4.32
CA SER A 250 -12.87 -5.24 -4.73
C SER A 250 -12.84 -3.75 -4.40
N GLU A 251 -14.00 -3.15 -4.08
CA GLU A 251 -14.11 -1.73 -3.73
C GLU A 251 -15.36 -1.48 -2.86
N ASN A 252 -15.30 -0.50 -1.99
CA ASN A 252 -16.44 0.14 -1.37
C ASN A 252 -16.59 1.51 -2.02
N PRO A 253 -17.53 1.70 -2.96
CA PRO A 253 -17.51 2.83 -3.89
C PRO A 253 -18.02 4.14 -3.30
N GLN A 254 -18.32 4.15 -2.01
CA GLN A 254 -18.81 5.31 -1.29
C GLN A 254 -17.85 5.73 -0.18
N MET A 255 -17.83 7.02 0.08
CA MET A 255 -17.15 7.65 1.20
C MET A 255 -18.16 8.51 1.97
N PRO A 256 -18.62 8.08 3.15
CA PRO A 256 -19.38 8.93 4.04
C PRO A 256 -18.56 10.16 4.43
N ILE A 257 -19.22 11.33 4.43
CA ILE A 257 -18.63 12.60 4.83
C ILE A 257 -19.53 13.19 5.91
N PHE A 258 -19.07 13.18 7.16
CA PHE A 258 -19.77 13.77 8.28
C PHE A 258 -19.50 15.26 8.33
N LYS A 259 -20.51 16.05 7.92
CA LYS A 259 -20.55 17.50 7.95
C LYS A 259 -21.22 18.00 9.21
N GLY A 260 -20.80 19.10 9.76
CA GLY A 260 -21.45 19.77 10.91
C GLY A 260 -20.49 20.71 11.64
N LEU A 261 -20.98 21.39 12.67
CA LEU A 261 -20.20 22.34 13.45
C LEU A 261 -18.97 21.72 14.11
N GLN A 262 -17.99 22.53 14.45
CA GLN A 262 -16.84 22.09 15.25
C GLN A 262 -17.29 21.59 16.63
N HIS A 263 -16.52 20.66 17.20
CA HIS A 263 -16.70 20.13 18.56
C HIS A 263 -17.98 19.31 18.82
N ILE A 264 -18.78 18.97 17.82
CA ILE A 264 -19.93 18.08 18.00
C ILE A 264 -19.57 16.58 18.03
N GLY A 265 -18.28 16.23 17.95
CA GLY A 265 -17.82 14.85 18.10
C GLY A 265 -17.74 14.02 16.80
N LYS A 266 -17.81 14.64 15.60
CA LYS A 266 -17.72 13.95 14.30
C LYS A 266 -16.48 13.05 14.21
N THR A 267 -15.31 13.63 14.38
CA THR A 267 -14.02 12.91 14.33
C THR A 267 -13.92 11.88 15.45
N TYR A 268 -14.46 12.20 16.63
CA TYR A 268 -14.53 11.27 17.76
C TYR A 268 -15.34 10.01 17.38
N PHE A 269 -16.55 10.16 16.81
CA PHE A 269 -17.35 9.05 16.33
C PHE A 269 -16.62 8.21 15.29
N VAL A 270 -16.05 8.85 14.26
CA VAL A 270 -15.34 8.14 13.18
C VAL A 270 -14.13 7.36 13.69
N ARG A 271 -13.43 7.91 14.68
CA ARG A 271 -12.32 7.22 15.37
C ARG A 271 -12.78 5.95 16.09
N HIS A 272 -14.06 5.85 16.40
CA HIS A 272 -14.67 4.73 17.13
C HIS A 272 -15.47 3.78 16.24
N ILE A 273 -15.43 3.88 14.92
CA ILE A 273 -16.11 2.93 14.03
C ILE A 273 -15.52 1.52 14.15
N LEU A 274 -14.19 1.41 14.21
CA LEU A 274 -13.55 0.13 14.48
C LEU A 274 -13.63 -0.21 15.97
N PRO A 275 -13.84 -1.50 16.31
CA PRO A 275 -13.88 -1.95 17.70
C PRO A 275 -12.55 -1.68 18.42
N PRO A 276 -12.54 -1.59 19.75
CA PRO A 276 -11.34 -1.21 20.52
C PRO A 276 -10.09 -2.01 20.17
N GLU A 277 -10.23 -3.33 19.96
CA GLU A 277 -9.13 -4.27 19.67
C GLU A 277 -8.50 -4.03 18.29
N LEU A 278 -9.26 -3.44 17.35
CA LEU A 278 -8.86 -3.23 15.97
C LEU A 278 -8.66 -1.76 15.61
N ARG A 279 -8.83 -0.87 16.57
CA ARG A 279 -8.82 0.60 16.35
C ARG A 279 -7.48 1.12 15.87
N ASP A 280 -6.38 0.48 16.26
CA ASP A 280 -5.02 0.83 15.84
C ASP A 280 -4.70 0.54 14.37
N TYR A 281 -5.60 -0.15 13.66
CA TYR A 281 -5.46 -0.37 12.22
C TYR A 281 -6.05 0.75 11.37
N ARG A 282 -6.67 1.76 11.97
CA ARG A 282 -7.15 2.95 11.26
C ARG A 282 -5.98 3.87 10.88
N LEU A 283 -6.03 4.41 9.67
CA LEU A 283 -5.17 5.51 9.24
C LEU A 283 -5.94 6.83 9.30
N GLU A 284 -5.34 7.85 9.88
CA GLU A 284 -5.86 9.23 9.86
C GLU A 284 -5.01 10.08 8.93
N VAL A 285 -5.67 10.83 8.06
CA VAL A 285 -5.06 11.66 7.03
C VAL A 285 -5.50 13.10 7.26
N GLY A 286 -4.54 13.97 7.52
CA GLY A 286 -4.80 15.40 7.74
C GLY A 286 -5.04 16.18 6.44
N PRO A 287 -5.54 17.43 6.53
CA PRO A 287 -5.94 18.24 5.36
C PRO A 287 -4.78 18.60 4.42
N SER A 288 -3.55 18.60 4.91
CA SER A 288 -2.33 18.91 4.14
C SER A 288 -1.66 17.69 3.51
N GLU A 289 -2.08 16.49 3.86
CA GLU A 289 -1.44 15.26 3.40
C GLU A 289 -1.70 15.00 1.92
N ARG A 290 -0.69 14.47 1.24
CA ARG A 290 -0.77 14.21 -0.21
C ARG A 290 -1.16 12.77 -0.48
N ILE A 291 -1.98 12.60 -1.52
CA ILE A 291 -2.26 11.29 -2.09
C ILE A 291 -1.07 10.89 -2.98
N ASP A 292 -0.07 10.32 -2.36
CA ASP A 292 1.15 9.86 -3.01
C ASP A 292 1.18 8.33 -3.12
N LYS A 293 2.36 7.80 -3.45
CA LYS A 293 2.56 6.36 -3.60
C LYS A 293 2.37 5.60 -2.28
N ASP A 294 2.82 6.16 -1.16
CA ASP A 294 2.75 5.51 0.15
C ASP A 294 1.30 5.49 0.64
N PHE A 295 0.53 6.55 0.36
CA PHE A 295 -0.90 6.55 0.57
C PHE A 295 -1.61 5.44 -0.26
N ILE A 296 -1.22 5.24 -1.53
CA ILE A 296 -1.81 4.17 -2.35
C ILE A 296 -1.50 2.78 -1.79
N ILE A 297 -0.33 2.58 -1.17
CA ILE A 297 0.01 1.34 -0.46
C ILE A 297 -0.91 1.14 0.76
N SER A 298 -1.17 2.19 1.52
CA SER A 298 -2.03 2.11 2.72
C SER A 298 -3.46 1.65 2.41
N LEU A 299 -3.97 1.84 1.19
CA LEU A 299 -5.27 1.30 0.77
C LEU A 299 -5.35 -0.23 0.86
N SER A 300 -4.23 -0.94 0.85
CA SER A 300 -4.15 -2.40 0.97
C SER A 300 -3.78 -2.90 2.38
N GLU A 301 -3.31 -2.00 3.24
CA GLU A 301 -2.77 -2.34 4.56
C GLU A 301 -3.66 -1.83 5.71
N THR A 302 -4.70 -1.07 5.38
CA THR A 302 -5.56 -0.39 6.35
C THR A 302 -7.02 -0.69 6.04
N PRO A 303 -7.87 -1.05 7.01
CA PRO A 303 -9.30 -1.31 6.78
C PRO A 303 -10.14 -0.04 6.67
N LEU A 304 -9.73 1.03 7.36
CA LEU A 304 -10.45 2.29 7.43
C LEU A 304 -9.48 3.47 7.37
N ILE A 305 -9.69 4.37 6.41
CA ILE A 305 -8.95 5.62 6.29
C ILE A 305 -9.89 6.79 6.56
N LEU A 306 -9.56 7.56 7.59
CA LEU A 306 -10.25 8.79 7.97
C LEU A 306 -9.52 10.00 7.38
N PHE A 307 -10.23 10.77 6.55
CA PHE A 307 -9.82 12.12 6.17
C PHE A 307 -10.43 13.13 7.13
N ASP A 308 -9.63 13.66 8.03
CA ASP A 308 -10.08 14.66 8.99
C ASP A 308 -10.04 16.06 8.36
N GLU A 309 -11.14 16.80 8.48
CA GLU A 309 -11.33 18.12 7.90
C GLU A 309 -11.09 18.17 6.37
N ILE A 310 -11.82 17.31 5.62
CA ILE A 310 -11.68 17.25 4.16
C ILE A 310 -12.12 18.58 3.53
N SER A 311 -11.28 19.09 2.62
CA SER A 311 -11.61 20.20 1.72
C SER A 311 -11.19 19.84 0.30
N PHE A 312 -12.11 19.98 -0.67
CA PHE A 312 -11.82 19.75 -2.08
C PHE A 312 -11.15 20.95 -2.79
N GLY A 313 -10.58 21.88 -2.03
CA GLY A 313 -9.93 23.15 -2.38
C GLY A 313 -9.34 23.34 -3.78
N SER A 314 -9.05 22.27 -4.53
CA SER A 314 -8.62 22.36 -5.94
C SER A 314 -9.23 21.25 -6.79
N LYS A 315 -9.37 21.52 -8.10
CA LYS A 315 -9.83 20.52 -9.08
C LYS A 315 -8.96 19.27 -9.09
N GLN A 316 -7.67 19.39 -8.86
CA GLN A 316 -6.72 18.28 -8.81
C GLN A 316 -6.98 17.38 -7.59
N LYS A 317 -7.22 17.94 -6.41
CA LYS A 317 -7.61 17.18 -5.22
C LYS A 317 -8.92 16.42 -5.46
N SER A 318 -9.95 17.07 -5.99
CA SER A 318 -11.23 16.42 -6.30
C SER A 318 -11.08 15.23 -7.27
N VAL A 319 -10.23 15.33 -8.29
CA VAL A 319 -9.94 14.22 -9.22
C VAL A 319 -9.20 13.08 -8.51
N ALA A 320 -8.23 13.39 -7.66
CA ALA A 320 -7.49 12.39 -6.89
C ALA A 320 -8.42 11.63 -5.94
N PHE A 321 -9.31 12.32 -5.21
CA PHE A 321 -10.31 11.68 -4.35
C PHE A 321 -11.25 10.75 -5.13
N LYS A 322 -11.75 11.19 -6.28
CA LYS A 322 -12.60 10.35 -7.14
C LYS A 322 -11.90 9.06 -7.57
N TYR A 323 -10.60 9.14 -7.86
CA TYR A 323 -9.79 7.99 -8.20
C TYR A 323 -9.67 7.03 -7.01
N ILE A 324 -9.27 7.51 -5.83
CA ILE A 324 -9.06 6.63 -4.67
C ILE A 324 -10.35 6.00 -4.14
N VAL A 325 -11.50 6.70 -4.24
CA VAL A 325 -12.78 6.13 -3.79
C VAL A 325 -13.18 4.90 -4.62
N THR A 326 -12.87 4.88 -5.92
CA THR A 326 -13.25 3.79 -6.85
C THR A 326 -12.08 2.93 -7.31
N SER A 327 -10.87 3.13 -6.77
CA SER A 327 -9.73 2.28 -7.08
C SER A 327 -9.88 0.93 -6.38
N SER A 328 -9.84 -0.16 -7.15
CA SER A 328 -9.95 -1.54 -6.65
C SER A 328 -8.60 -2.20 -6.42
N ARG A 329 -7.55 -1.72 -7.07
CA ARG A 329 -6.21 -2.33 -7.04
C ARG A 329 -5.13 -1.29 -7.15
N SER A 330 -4.00 -1.55 -6.50
CA SER A 330 -2.78 -0.78 -6.63
C SER A 330 -1.66 -1.64 -7.21
N ASN A 331 -0.95 -1.12 -8.22
CA ASN A 331 0.25 -1.75 -8.76
C ASN A 331 1.46 -0.94 -8.32
N VAL A 332 1.87 -1.16 -7.10
CA VAL A 332 2.95 -0.41 -6.45
C VAL A 332 4.12 -1.31 -6.10
N ARG A 333 5.29 -0.71 -6.04
CA ARG A 333 6.51 -1.35 -5.56
C ARG A 333 6.91 -0.67 -4.27
N ASP A 334 6.99 -1.42 -3.18
CA ASP A 334 7.51 -0.91 -1.92
C ASP A 334 8.95 -0.42 -2.08
N SER A 335 9.37 0.50 -1.23
CA SER A 335 10.66 1.19 -1.35
C SER A 335 11.87 0.26 -1.42
N TYR A 336 11.76 -0.96 -0.89
CA TYR A 336 12.83 -1.97 -0.90
C TYR A 336 12.45 -3.31 -1.55
N ALA A 337 11.22 -3.42 -2.11
CA ALA A 337 10.79 -4.65 -2.76
C ALA A 337 11.50 -4.86 -4.11
N ARG A 338 11.86 -6.13 -4.42
CA ARG A 338 12.46 -6.50 -5.70
C ARG A 338 11.47 -6.47 -6.86
N PHE A 339 10.19 -6.74 -6.57
CA PHE A 339 9.13 -6.85 -7.56
C PHE A 339 8.01 -5.84 -7.27
N ARG A 340 7.25 -5.51 -8.32
CA ARG A 340 5.94 -4.85 -8.16
C ARG A 340 4.94 -5.90 -7.74
N GLU A 341 4.12 -5.58 -6.74
CA GLU A 341 3.02 -6.42 -6.31
C GLU A 341 1.69 -5.77 -6.69
N LEU A 342 0.80 -6.59 -7.21
CA LEU A 342 -0.58 -6.19 -7.39
C LEU A 342 -1.28 -6.42 -6.06
N ARG A 343 -1.58 -5.34 -5.35
CA ARG A 343 -2.27 -5.39 -4.06
C ARG A 343 -3.73 -5.05 -4.25
N GLU A 344 -4.60 -5.86 -3.69
CA GLU A 344 -6.02 -5.58 -3.65
C GLU A 344 -6.32 -4.57 -2.55
N ARG A 345 -7.26 -3.68 -2.84
CA ARG A 345 -7.73 -2.71 -1.85
C ARG A 345 -8.46 -3.41 -0.71
N ARG A 346 -8.22 -2.96 0.51
CA ARG A 346 -8.93 -3.39 1.73
C ARG A 346 -9.55 -2.22 2.50
N ALA A 347 -9.14 -0.99 2.18
CA ALA A 347 -9.56 0.21 2.89
C ALA A 347 -10.91 0.73 2.42
N SER A 348 -11.83 0.93 3.35
CA SER A 348 -12.96 1.85 3.20
C SER A 348 -12.55 3.26 3.61
N LEU A 349 -13.17 4.26 2.98
CA LEU A 349 -12.86 5.66 3.21
C LEU A 349 -14.02 6.33 3.93
N ILE A 350 -13.69 7.27 4.82
CA ILE A 350 -14.63 8.11 5.55
C ILE A 350 -14.00 9.48 5.78
N ALA A 351 -14.81 10.52 5.88
CA ALA A 351 -14.28 11.86 6.08
C ALA A 351 -15.14 12.68 7.06
N THR A 352 -14.54 13.75 7.58
CA THR A 352 -15.24 14.82 8.33
C THR A 352 -15.02 16.16 7.65
N THR A 353 -15.97 17.09 7.80
CA THR A 353 -15.82 18.49 7.36
C THR A 353 -16.64 19.43 8.22
N ASN A 354 -16.19 20.68 8.30
CA ASN A 354 -16.93 21.79 8.91
C ASN A 354 -17.46 22.77 7.84
N GLU A 355 -17.10 22.55 6.57
CA GLU A 355 -17.50 23.43 5.46
C GLU A 355 -18.91 23.10 5.00
N ASP A 356 -19.74 24.12 4.77
CA ASP A 356 -21.12 23.94 4.29
C ASP A 356 -21.16 23.59 2.81
N ASN A 357 -20.40 24.30 2.00
CA ASN A 357 -20.33 24.13 0.56
C ASN A 357 -18.90 23.75 0.17
N PHE A 358 -18.61 22.48 0.11
CA PHE A 358 -17.25 21.96 -0.13
C PHE A 358 -17.11 21.12 -1.41
N ILE A 359 -18.22 20.78 -2.07
CA ILE A 359 -18.22 19.98 -3.30
C ILE A 359 -18.09 20.90 -4.51
N ARG A 360 -16.89 21.00 -5.09
CA ARG A 360 -16.61 21.88 -6.24
C ARG A 360 -16.96 21.33 -7.61
N ASN A 361 -17.14 20.03 -7.75
CA ASN A 361 -17.37 19.43 -9.05
C ASN A 361 -18.53 18.45 -8.96
N THR A 362 -19.62 18.80 -9.62
CA THR A 362 -20.88 18.05 -9.63
C THR A 362 -20.79 16.68 -10.30
N GLU A 363 -19.77 16.45 -11.15
CA GLU A 363 -19.60 15.15 -11.81
C GLU A 363 -19.05 14.09 -10.85
N GLY A 364 -19.81 13.01 -10.66
CA GLY A 364 -19.40 11.85 -9.86
C GLY A 364 -19.54 12.01 -8.35
N THR A 365 -20.39 12.94 -7.89
CA THR A 365 -20.71 13.18 -6.47
C THR A 365 -21.40 11.98 -5.80
N ARG A 366 -21.95 11.04 -6.58
CA ARG A 366 -22.50 9.77 -6.10
C ARG A 366 -21.53 8.95 -5.22
N ARG A 367 -20.22 9.28 -5.25
CA ARG A 367 -19.19 8.65 -4.43
C ARG A 367 -19.14 9.16 -3.00
N TYR A 368 -19.72 10.32 -2.75
CA TYR A 368 -19.74 11.00 -1.47
C TYR A 368 -21.12 10.87 -0.84
N LEU A 369 -21.21 10.26 0.32
CA LEU A 369 -22.43 10.22 1.11
C LEU A 369 -22.32 11.31 2.16
N VAL A 370 -22.82 12.51 1.87
CA VAL A 370 -22.75 13.63 2.81
C VAL A 370 -23.86 13.47 3.84
N ILE A 371 -23.50 13.53 5.12
CA ILE A 371 -24.38 13.37 6.28
C ILE A 371 -24.24 14.63 7.11
N ASP A 372 -25.34 15.38 7.23
CA ASP A 372 -25.38 16.60 8.02
C ASP A 372 -25.70 16.28 9.48
N LEU A 373 -24.77 16.59 10.38
CA LEU A 373 -24.88 16.34 11.81
C LEU A 373 -25.08 17.64 12.60
N LYS A 374 -25.98 17.58 13.59
CA LYS A 374 -26.31 18.74 14.42
C LYS A 374 -25.94 18.55 15.89
N GLY A 375 -26.23 17.38 16.45
CA GLY A 375 -26.06 17.10 17.87
C GLY A 375 -24.65 16.63 18.24
N THR A 376 -24.42 16.46 19.53
CA THR A 376 -23.16 15.99 20.09
C THR A 376 -23.14 14.48 20.26
N VAL A 377 -22.01 13.84 19.94
CA VAL A 377 -21.79 12.41 20.12
C VAL A 377 -21.32 12.12 21.54
N ASP A 378 -21.99 11.18 22.22
CA ASP A 378 -21.64 10.70 23.56
C ASP A 378 -21.48 9.19 23.58
N LEU A 379 -20.27 8.69 23.30
CA LEU A 379 -19.95 7.28 23.33
C LEU A 379 -19.49 6.77 24.70
N GLU A 380 -19.31 7.66 25.67
CA GLU A 380 -18.96 7.28 27.05
C GLU A 380 -20.18 6.73 27.79
N ASN A 381 -21.33 7.38 27.63
CA ASN A 381 -22.58 6.93 28.24
C ASN A 381 -23.36 5.96 27.33
N PHE A 382 -23.18 6.05 26.03
CA PHE A 382 -23.85 5.21 25.02
C PHE A 382 -22.79 4.55 24.13
N PRO A 383 -22.22 3.38 24.54
CA PRO A 383 -21.19 2.69 23.76
C PRO A 383 -21.79 2.04 22.50
N LEU A 384 -21.01 2.08 21.42
CA LEU A 384 -21.40 1.48 20.14
C LEU A 384 -21.56 -0.05 20.25
N PRO A 385 -22.58 -0.65 19.63
CA PRO A 385 -22.84 -2.09 19.67
C PRO A 385 -21.95 -2.88 18.69
N TYR A 386 -20.63 -2.85 18.89
CA TYR A 386 -19.65 -3.41 17.95
C TYR A 386 -19.92 -4.86 17.56
N GLU A 387 -20.01 -5.75 18.55
CA GLU A 387 -20.16 -7.19 18.29
C GLU A 387 -21.43 -7.47 17.48
N GLY A 388 -22.56 -6.83 17.86
CA GLY A 388 -23.82 -6.99 17.17
C GLY A 388 -23.82 -6.44 15.75
N ALA A 389 -23.30 -5.22 15.54
CA ALA A 389 -23.25 -4.57 14.24
C ALA A 389 -22.37 -5.32 13.23
N TYR A 390 -21.20 -5.77 13.64
CA TYR A 390 -20.29 -6.54 12.78
C TYR A 390 -20.81 -7.97 12.54
N ALA A 391 -21.41 -8.62 13.53
CA ALA A 391 -22.06 -9.92 13.35
C ALA A 391 -23.26 -9.82 12.39
N GLN A 392 -24.08 -8.76 12.50
CA GLN A 392 -25.15 -8.48 11.56
C GLN A 392 -24.63 -8.22 10.14
N ALA A 393 -23.53 -7.46 10.00
CA ALA A 393 -22.90 -7.24 8.69
C ALA A 393 -22.45 -8.56 8.04
N LEU A 394 -21.84 -9.46 8.82
CA LEU A 394 -21.46 -10.80 8.34
C LEU A 394 -22.69 -11.61 7.89
N TYR A 395 -23.72 -11.65 8.73
CA TYR A 395 -24.97 -12.35 8.40
C TYR A 395 -25.56 -11.85 7.08
N LEU A 396 -25.67 -10.53 6.92
CA LEU A 396 -26.19 -9.90 5.70
C LEU A 396 -25.37 -10.30 4.47
N LEU A 397 -24.04 -10.30 4.57
CA LEU A 397 -23.14 -10.74 3.49
C LEU A 397 -23.33 -12.21 3.13
N ASP A 398 -23.47 -13.07 4.12
CA ASP A 398 -23.65 -14.51 3.93
C ASP A 398 -25.04 -14.85 3.34
N HIS A 399 -26.03 -13.93 3.48
CA HIS A 399 -27.37 -14.06 2.94
C HIS A 399 -27.63 -13.22 1.69
N GLY A 400 -26.57 -12.78 1.00
CA GLY A 400 -26.64 -12.17 -0.32
C GLY A 400 -26.99 -10.68 -0.33
N PHE A 401 -26.82 -9.97 0.79
CA PHE A 401 -26.97 -8.51 0.81
C PHE A 401 -25.92 -7.86 -0.10
N ILE A 402 -26.40 -6.95 -0.96
CA ILE A 402 -25.55 -6.21 -1.91
C ILE A 402 -25.21 -4.84 -1.32
N PRO A 403 -23.95 -4.62 -0.89
CA PRO A 403 -23.55 -3.37 -0.26
C PRO A 403 -23.39 -2.20 -1.25
N GLN A 404 -23.24 -2.48 -2.54
CA GLN A 404 -23.14 -1.42 -3.54
C GLN A 404 -24.49 -0.72 -3.74
N PRO A 405 -24.52 0.62 -3.86
CA PRO A 405 -25.76 1.34 -4.16
C PRO A 405 -26.28 0.97 -5.55
N THR A 406 -27.60 0.89 -5.66
CA THR A 406 -28.30 0.75 -6.95
C THR A 406 -28.14 2.02 -7.80
N HIS A 407 -28.65 1.97 -9.03
CA HIS A 407 -28.67 3.15 -9.88
C HIS A 407 -29.54 4.27 -9.31
N GLU A 408 -30.73 3.92 -8.82
CA GLU A 408 -31.68 4.85 -8.19
C GLU A 408 -31.07 5.47 -6.91
N GLU A 409 -30.48 4.66 -6.04
CA GLU A 409 -29.80 5.14 -4.83
C GLU A 409 -28.63 6.08 -5.19
N SER A 410 -27.88 5.77 -6.25
CA SER A 410 -26.80 6.65 -6.74
C SER A 410 -27.33 7.99 -7.26
N GLN A 411 -28.53 8.02 -7.84
CA GLN A 411 -29.21 9.26 -8.24
C GLN A 411 -29.69 10.05 -7.03
N LEU A 412 -30.26 9.37 -6.02
CA LEU A 412 -30.66 9.99 -4.76
C LEU A 412 -29.47 10.63 -4.03
N ILE A 413 -28.35 9.93 -3.92
CA ILE A 413 -27.11 10.49 -3.35
C ILE A 413 -26.67 11.74 -4.13
N THR A 414 -26.72 11.69 -5.45
CA THR A 414 -26.32 12.83 -6.30
C THR A 414 -27.25 14.03 -6.09
N SER A 415 -28.56 13.80 -5.99
CA SER A 415 -29.54 14.89 -5.76
C SER A 415 -29.41 15.47 -4.35
N HIS A 416 -29.20 14.62 -3.34
CA HIS A 416 -28.96 15.00 -1.95
C HIS A 416 -27.70 15.88 -1.81
N ASN A 417 -26.62 15.54 -2.51
CA ASN A 417 -25.36 16.24 -2.42
C ASN A 417 -25.37 17.64 -3.05
N ARG A 418 -26.37 17.97 -3.88
CA ARG A 418 -26.46 19.30 -4.55
C ARG A 418 -26.45 20.45 -3.56
N ARG A 419 -27.01 20.30 -2.38
CA ARG A 419 -27.08 21.34 -1.35
C ARG A 419 -25.72 21.64 -0.69
N PHE A 420 -24.72 20.76 -0.91
CA PHE A 420 -23.35 20.94 -0.40
C PHE A 420 -22.37 21.33 -1.50
N GLU A 421 -22.87 21.58 -2.70
CA GLU A 421 -22.04 22.02 -3.82
C GLU A 421 -21.71 23.51 -3.66
N GLU A 422 -20.42 23.86 -3.82
CA GLU A 422 -20.06 25.26 -3.98
C GLU A 422 -20.75 25.83 -5.22
N PRO A 423 -21.39 27.00 -5.11
CA PRO A 423 -21.81 27.74 -6.30
C PRO A 423 -20.59 27.95 -7.19
N ASN A 424 -20.70 27.62 -8.46
CA ASN A 424 -19.62 27.98 -9.37
C ASN A 424 -19.72 29.47 -9.74
N ASP A 425 -18.60 30.10 -10.08
CA ASP A 425 -18.54 31.52 -10.44
C ASP A 425 -19.61 31.92 -11.45
N CYS A 426 -20.01 30.98 -12.32
CA CYS A 426 -21.06 31.16 -13.31
C CYS A 426 -22.47 31.18 -12.68
N GLU A 427 -22.72 30.37 -11.65
CA GLU A 427 -24.00 30.35 -10.92
C GLU A 427 -24.16 31.64 -10.11
N GLU A 428 -23.15 32.02 -9.34
CA GLU A 428 -23.16 33.27 -8.59
C GLU A 428 -23.37 34.47 -9.52
N ALA A 429 -22.58 34.55 -10.59
CA ALA A 429 -22.70 35.62 -11.55
C ALA A 429 -24.10 35.72 -12.19
N ILE A 430 -24.72 34.59 -12.55
CA ILE A 430 -26.07 34.56 -13.09
C ILE A 430 -27.11 35.00 -12.05
N LEU A 431 -27.04 34.48 -10.83
CA LEU A 431 -27.98 34.77 -9.76
C LEU A 431 -27.91 36.23 -9.28
N THR A 432 -26.81 36.96 -9.51
CA THR A 432 -26.74 38.39 -9.24
C THR A 432 -27.71 39.24 -10.05
N PHE A 433 -28.19 38.77 -11.20
CA PHE A 433 -29.06 39.57 -12.06
C PHE A 433 -30.24 38.81 -12.69
N LEU A 434 -30.30 37.49 -12.55
CA LEU A 434 -31.40 36.68 -13.05
C LEU A 434 -32.02 35.84 -11.92
N ARG A 435 -33.37 35.75 -11.94
CA ARG A 435 -34.13 34.80 -11.13
C ARG A 435 -35.13 34.05 -12.01
N GLN A 436 -35.64 32.94 -11.52
CA GLN A 436 -36.75 32.28 -12.18
C GLN A 436 -38.01 33.15 -12.13
N PRO A 437 -38.88 33.10 -13.14
CA PRO A 437 -40.13 33.82 -13.10
C PRO A 437 -41.02 33.35 -11.94
N ASP A 438 -41.36 34.28 -11.06
CA ASP A 438 -42.23 34.07 -9.89
C ASP A 438 -43.62 34.71 -10.06
N GLY A 439 -43.92 35.20 -11.25
CA GLY A 439 -45.17 35.97 -11.55
C GLY A 439 -45.11 37.41 -11.08
N ILE A 440 -44.03 37.85 -10.46
CA ILE A 440 -43.80 39.22 -10.02
C ILE A 440 -42.72 39.84 -10.89
N GLY A 441 -43.08 40.80 -11.75
CA GLY A 441 -42.18 41.46 -12.71
C GLY A 441 -42.28 40.96 -14.12
N SER A 442 -41.60 41.68 -15.04
CA SER A 442 -41.60 41.32 -16.48
C SER A 442 -40.63 40.19 -16.77
N SER A 443 -41.14 39.06 -17.23
CA SER A 443 -40.32 37.95 -17.72
C SER A 443 -39.89 38.19 -19.15
N GLU A 444 -38.63 37.90 -19.47
CA GLU A 444 -38.08 37.96 -20.82
C GLU A 444 -37.39 36.64 -21.20
N THR A 445 -37.09 36.46 -22.46
CA THR A 445 -36.37 35.29 -22.94
C THR A 445 -34.95 35.66 -23.35
N MET A 446 -33.94 35.06 -22.70
CA MET A 446 -32.52 35.28 -23.02
C MET A 446 -31.88 34.01 -23.57
N SER A 447 -31.07 34.16 -24.64
CA SER A 447 -30.18 33.09 -25.09
C SER A 447 -28.91 33.02 -24.20
N ALA A 448 -28.15 31.96 -24.27
CA ALA A 448 -26.85 31.89 -23.61
C ALA A 448 -25.89 33.00 -24.04
N GLY A 449 -26.00 33.47 -25.31
CA GLY A 449 -25.23 34.60 -25.82
C GLY A 449 -25.64 35.92 -25.16
N ASP A 450 -26.96 36.15 -25.00
CA ASP A 450 -27.49 37.35 -24.32
C ASP A 450 -27.03 37.40 -22.86
N ILE A 451 -27.04 36.25 -22.17
CA ILE A 451 -26.56 36.13 -20.79
C ILE A 451 -25.06 36.42 -20.69
N ILE A 452 -24.25 35.88 -21.62
CA ILE A 452 -22.80 36.17 -21.65
C ILE A 452 -22.56 37.67 -21.88
N HIS A 453 -23.31 38.29 -22.77
CA HIS A 453 -23.19 39.72 -23.03
C HIS A 453 -23.50 40.55 -21.78
N GLU A 454 -24.57 40.18 -21.05
CA GLU A 454 -24.95 40.83 -19.78
C GLU A 454 -23.90 40.63 -18.69
N LEU A 455 -23.34 39.40 -18.55
CA LEU A 455 -22.25 39.12 -17.63
C LEU A 455 -21.02 39.99 -17.92
N ASN A 456 -20.61 40.06 -19.20
CA ASN A 456 -19.46 40.87 -19.59
C ASN A 456 -19.71 42.37 -19.32
N TYR A 457 -20.93 42.86 -19.54
CA TYR A 457 -21.32 44.24 -19.24
C TYR A 457 -21.22 44.55 -17.76
N ARG A 458 -21.53 43.56 -16.89
CA ARG A 458 -21.44 43.67 -15.43
C ARG A 458 -20.04 43.43 -14.86
N GLY A 459 -19.06 43.19 -15.74
CA GLY A 459 -17.66 43.03 -15.35
C GLY A 459 -17.22 41.58 -15.09
N PHE A 460 -18.11 40.59 -15.21
CA PHE A 460 -17.76 39.18 -15.10
C PHE A 460 -17.06 38.71 -16.40
N ARG A 461 -15.74 38.51 -16.33
CA ARG A 461 -14.92 38.12 -17.48
C ARG A 461 -14.09 36.90 -17.17
N GLY A 462 -14.23 35.84 -17.97
CA GLY A 462 -13.45 34.61 -17.81
C GLY A 462 -13.77 33.56 -18.86
N ARG A 463 -12.94 32.54 -19.01
CA ARG A 463 -13.16 31.42 -19.95
C ARG A 463 -14.33 30.52 -19.52
N GLU A 464 -14.72 30.57 -18.25
CA GLU A 464 -15.86 29.88 -17.65
C GLU A 464 -17.20 30.39 -18.23
N TYR A 465 -17.31 31.65 -18.59
CA TYR A 465 -18.54 32.27 -19.16
C TYR A 465 -18.68 32.02 -20.66
N ASN A 466 -18.83 30.75 -21.04
CA ASN A 466 -19.09 30.35 -22.42
C ASN A 466 -20.49 29.75 -22.57
N ALA A 467 -21.00 29.69 -23.80
CA ALA A 467 -22.38 29.27 -24.08
C ALA A 467 -22.72 27.87 -23.55
N ASN A 468 -21.75 26.96 -23.54
CA ASN A 468 -21.96 25.59 -23.04
C ASN A 468 -22.11 25.57 -21.53
N ASN A 469 -21.25 26.29 -20.80
CA ASN A 469 -21.31 26.39 -19.33
C ASN A 469 -22.56 27.16 -18.89
N ILE A 470 -22.86 28.30 -19.51
CA ILE A 470 -24.13 29.02 -19.27
C ILE A 470 -25.33 28.10 -19.46
N GLY A 471 -25.36 27.34 -20.56
CA GLY A 471 -26.47 26.41 -20.83
C GLY A 471 -26.62 25.32 -19.76
N LYS A 472 -25.51 24.77 -19.27
CA LYS A 472 -25.51 23.80 -18.17
C LYS A 472 -25.97 24.45 -16.87
N THR A 473 -25.46 25.63 -16.55
CA THR A 473 -25.79 26.37 -15.34
C THR A 473 -27.27 26.77 -15.29
N MET A 474 -27.80 27.32 -16.37
CA MET A 474 -29.22 27.69 -16.46
C MET A 474 -30.14 26.48 -16.25
N LYS A 475 -29.78 25.32 -16.79
CA LYS A 475 -30.51 24.08 -16.58
C LYS A 475 -30.37 23.59 -15.12
N LYS A 476 -29.19 23.70 -14.54
CA LYS A 476 -28.93 23.32 -13.13
C LYS A 476 -29.75 24.20 -12.17
N LEU A 477 -29.81 25.51 -12.45
CA LEU A 477 -30.60 26.48 -11.68
C LEU A 477 -32.12 26.36 -11.93
N GLY A 478 -32.56 25.42 -12.75
CA GLY A 478 -33.98 25.14 -12.99
C GLY A 478 -34.69 26.14 -13.93
N PHE A 479 -33.95 26.97 -14.67
CA PHE A 479 -34.60 27.90 -15.63
C PHE A 479 -35.25 27.13 -16.79
N GLU A 480 -36.52 27.43 -17.05
CA GLU A 480 -37.22 26.85 -18.18
C GLU A 480 -36.61 27.32 -19.49
N SER A 481 -36.40 26.38 -20.44
CA SER A 481 -35.87 26.69 -21.76
C SER A 481 -36.88 26.36 -22.88
N LYS A 482 -37.00 27.24 -23.87
CA LYS A 482 -37.78 27.01 -25.08
C LYS A 482 -36.89 27.20 -26.31
N LYS A 483 -37.10 26.37 -27.33
CA LYS A 483 -36.39 26.49 -28.60
C LYS A 483 -37.08 27.53 -29.48
N ILE A 484 -36.46 28.70 -29.65
CA ILE A 484 -36.98 29.81 -30.46
C ILE A 484 -36.00 30.06 -31.61
N ARG A 485 -36.46 29.95 -32.88
CA ARG A 485 -35.63 30.14 -34.10
C ARG A 485 -34.34 29.30 -34.07
N GLY A 486 -34.41 28.06 -33.62
CA GLY A 486 -33.27 27.13 -33.58
C GLY A 486 -32.32 27.29 -32.39
N GLN A 487 -32.48 28.31 -31.53
CA GLN A 487 -31.67 28.55 -30.35
C GLN A 487 -32.47 28.24 -29.07
N ASN A 488 -31.80 27.68 -28.06
CA ASN A 488 -32.37 27.56 -26.74
C ASN A 488 -32.38 28.93 -26.06
N LYS A 489 -33.58 29.37 -25.66
CA LYS A 489 -33.78 30.57 -24.86
C LYS A 489 -34.37 30.21 -23.52
N TYR A 490 -33.90 30.87 -22.46
CA TYR A 490 -34.30 30.68 -21.09
C TYR A 490 -35.30 31.78 -20.69
N LEU A 491 -36.38 31.38 -20.01
CA LEU A 491 -37.33 32.33 -19.44
C LEU A 491 -36.77 32.86 -18.11
N VAL A 492 -36.56 34.15 -18.00
CA VAL A 492 -35.86 34.81 -16.91
C VAL A 492 -36.59 36.07 -16.46
N THR A 493 -36.42 36.44 -15.20
CA THR A 493 -36.77 37.76 -14.69
C THR A 493 -35.48 38.47 -14.27
N LYS A 494 -35.23 39.69 -14.71
CA LYS A 494 -34.08 40.48 -14.30
C LYS A 494 -34.29 41.05 -12.89
N VAL A 495 -33.24 40.98 -12.07
CA VAL A 495 -33.19 41.56 -10.74
C VAL A 495 -32.49 42.91 -10.81
N ASP A 496 -33.10 43.95 -10.29
CA ASP A 496 -32.49 45.29 -10.19
C ASP A 496 -31.41 45.29 -9.08
N PHE A 497 -30.24 45.81 -9.42
CA PHE A 497 -29.06 45.84 -8.51
C PHE A 497 -29.33 46.59 -7.16
N ALA A 498 -30.33 47.47 -7.17
CA ALA A 498 -30.75 48.23 -5.99
C ALA A 498 -31.49 47.34 -4.94
N GLN A 499 -32.21 46.33 -5.39
CA GLN A 499 -33.01 45.45 -4.53
C GLN A 499 -32.17 44.34 -3.89
N HIS A 500 -31.18 43.83 -4.61
CA HIS A 500 -30.27 42.78 -4.07
C HIS A 500 -29.41 43.27 -2.89
N ASN A 501 -29.07 44.59 -2.85
CA ASN A 501 -28.34 45.21 -1.74
C ASN A 501 -29.25 45.48 -0.53
N LEU A 502 -30.56 45.49 -0.71
CA LEU A 502 -31.52 45.68 0.41
C LEU A 502 -31.84 44.31 1.07
N ASP A 503 -32.03 43.27 0.29
CA ASP A 503 -32.31 41.92 0.79
C ASP A 503 -31.10 41.38 1.58
N ASN A 504 -29.87 41.56 1.11
CA ASN A 504 -28.64 41.22 1.85
C ASN A 504 -28.40 42.07 3.10
N LYS A 505 -29.01 43.27 3.20
CA LYS A 505 -28.92 44.09 4.42
C LYS A 505 -30.00 43.76 5.44
N GLU A 506 -31.13 43.19 5.03
CA GLU A 506 -32.16 42.70 5.94
C GLU A 506 -31.78 41.35 6.56
N ASP A 507 -31.19 40.42 5.79
CA ASP A 507 -30.62 39.20 6.33
C ASP A 507 -29.45 39.45 7.29
N ALA A 508 -28.59 40.43 6.99
CA ALA A 508 -27.50 40.82 7.89
C ALA A 508 -27.98 41.52 9.19
N ARG A 509 -29.18 42.09 9.23
CA ARG A 509 -29.74 42.69 10.44
C ARG A 509 -30.47 41.71 11.37
N GLN A 510 -30.83 40.52 10.87
CA GLN A 510 -31.39 39.45 11.71
C GLN A 510 -30.33 38.67 12.50
N PHE A 511 -29.03 38.91 12.23
CA PHE A 511 -27.89 38.28 12.92
C PHE A 511 -27.08 39.27 13.79
N VAL A 512 -27.73 40.12 14.57
CA VAL A 512 -27.06 40.81 15.68
C VAL A 512 -27.51 40.11 16.97
N PRO A 513 -26.64 39.34 17.65
CA PRO A 513 -26.97 38.84 18.98
C PRO A 513 -27.05 40.05 19.92
N GLU A 514 -28.20 40.20 20.59
CA GLU A 514 -28.28 41.08 21.76
C GLU A 514 -27.26 40.59 22.81
N ILE A 515 -26.21 41.37 22.99
CA ILE A 515 -25.27 41.19 24.10
C ILE A 515 -25.92 41.86 25.30
N PHE A 516 -26.40 41.07 26.23
CA PHE A 516 -26.53 41.40 27.64
C PHE A 516 -25.99 40.25 28.51
#